data_3f5d2100523a74cc860e278f4d23d537
#
_entry.id   3f5d2100523a74cc860e278f4d23d537
#
_cell.length_a   1.000
_cell.length_b   1.000
_cell.length_c   1.000
_cell.angle_alpha   90.00
_cell.angle_beta   90.00
_cell.angle_gamma   90.00
#
_symmetry.space_group_name_H-M   'P 1'
#
loop_
_entity.id
_entity.type
_entity.pdbx_description
1 polymer ?
#
loop_
_entity_poly.entity_id
_entity_poly.type
_entity_poly.pdbx_seq_one_letter_code
_entity_poly.pdbx_strand_id
1 'polypeptide(L)'
;RHELSGGKKGDAMSSGEYWFSWSIYFPEDHQNLYPLSNNYGQFHQKSGQPVFMFKERKDSYSVVKTIGDHDYDERKLIDKNDMNGKWHDILINAKWTKKNDGFFKIWVNNEIKYDYKGPTKSKQYVYYKFGIYRTGITRYLNYKNLEGLEKCLNKNDWPGNTKRIFYILKSKSIYHKDSIKLYNLCKDYYNPIEIPKTVVYFDEVR
;
A
#
# COMPACT_ATOMS: atom_id res chain seq x y z
N ARG A 1 -2.10 12.96 -1.87
CA ARG A 1 -2.78 11.94 -2.68
C ARG A 1 -2.86 12.46 -4.10
N HIS A 2 -2.24 11.75 -5.03
CA HIS A 2 -2.22 12.03 -6.45
C HIS A 2 -2.62 10.75 -7.18
N GLU A 3 -3.93 10.44 -7.22
CA GLU A 3 -4.48 9.30 -7.93
C GLU A 3 -5.50 9.77 -8.96
N LEU A 4 -5.43 9.17 -10.12
CA LEU A 4 -6.48 9.17 -11.12
C LEU A 4 -7.43 8.01 -10.83
N SER A 5 -8.71 8.21 -11.06
CA SER A 5 -9.74 7.19 -10.82
C SER A 5 -10.54 6.99 -12.08
N GLY A 6 -10.64 5.78 -12.55
CA GLY A 6 -11.65 5.35 -13.51
C GLY A 6 -13.02 5.74 -12.94
N GLY A 7 -13.78 6.48 -13.72
CA GLY A 7 -14.89 7.30 -13.29
C GLY A 7 -15.98 6.58 -12.51
N LYS A 8 -16.69 7.34 -11.72
CA LYS A 8 -17.81 6.86 -10.90
C LYS A 8 -19.02 6.34 -11.72
N LYS A 9 -19.06 6.54 -13.05
CA LYS A 9 -20.22 6.21 -13.88
C LYS A 9 -19.93 5.44 -15.18
N GLY A 10 -18.70 5.42 -15.71
CA GLY A 10 -18.39 4.76 -17.00
C GLY A 10 -17.56 3.48 -16.86
N ASP A 11 -16.61 3.48 -15.93
CA ASP A 11 -15.58 2.45 -15.83
C ASP A 11 -15.76 1.51 -14.63
N ALA A 12 -16.96 1.55 -14.01
CA ALA A 12 -17.26 0.71 -12.86
C ALA A 12 -17.72 -0.69 -13.31
N MET A 13 -16.96 -1.70 -12.92
CA MET A 13 -17.17 -3.09 -13.31
C MET A 13 -18.06 -3.81 -12.28
N SER A 14 -19.30 -4.12 -12.69
CA SER A 14 -20.25 -4.81 -11.79
C SER A 14 -20.03 -6.32 -11.78
N SER A 15 -19.63 -6.92 -12.90
CA SER A 15 -19.35 -8.35 -13.07
C SER A 15 -18.61 -8.56 -14.39
N GLY A 16 -18.10 -9.78 -14.61
CA GLY A 16 -17.44 -10.15 -15.86
C GLY A 16 -15.94 -10.22 -15.76
N GLU A 17 -15.34 -10.59 -16.87
CA GLU A 17 -13.90 -10.73 -17.05
C GLU A 17 -13.35 -9.49 -17.76
N TYR A 18 -12.20 -9.02 -17.27
CA TYR A 18 -11.54 -7.81 -17.74
C TYR A 18 -10.04 -8.00 -17.78
N TRP A 19 -9.41 -7.26 -18.68
CA TRP A 19 -7.97 -7.12 -18.76
C TRP A 19 -7.57 -5.68 -18.45
N PHE A 20 -6.45 -5.53 -17.74
CA PHE A 20 -5.85 -4.25 -17.39
C PHE A 20 -4.37 -4.34 -17.63
N SER A 21 -3.76 -3.25 -18.08
CA SER A 21 -2.31 -3.16 -18.19
C SER A 21 -1.81 -1.78 -17.83
N TRP A 22 -0.59 -1.72 -17.37
CA TRP A 22 0.21 -0.52 -17.25
C TRP A 22 1.68 -0.88 -17.14
N SER A 23 2.54 0.06 -17.54
CA SER A 23 3.95 0.00 -17.21
C SER A 23 4.25 0.96 -16.07
N ILE A 24 5.11 0.56 -15.13
CA ILE A 24 5.56 1.39 -14.01
C ILE A 24 7.09 1.46 -14.00
N TYR A 25 7.64 2.66 -13.80
CA TYR A 25 9.06 2.90 -13.69
C TYR A 25 9.37 3.55 -12.35
N PHE A 26 10.30 2.97 -11.62
CA PHE A 26 10.87 3.54 -10.42
C PHE A 26 12.24 4.12 -10.79
N PRO A 27 12.48 5.44 -10.58
CA PRO A 27 13.79 6.04 -10.86
C PRO A 27 14.96 5.31 -10.19
N GLU A 28 16.17 5.45 -10.73
CA GLU A 28 17.36 4.83 -10.13
C GLU A 28 17.59 5.23 -8.68
N ASP A 29 17.32 6.50 -8.36
CA ASP A 29 17.42 7.09 -7.03
C ASP A 29 16.16 6.91 -6.17
N HIS A 30 15.18 6.10 -6.62
CA HIS A 30 13.97 5.88 -5.87
C HIS A 30 14.24 5.33 -4.47
N GLN A 31 13.75 6.05 -3.45
CA GLN A 31 13.93 5.69 -2.05
C GLN A 31 12.69 4.99 -1.50
N ASN A 32 12.88 3.79 -1.01
CA ASN A 32 11.86 3.09 -0.26
C ASN A 32 11.69 3.73 1.12
N LEU A 33 10.56 4.37 1.35
CA LEU A 33 10.26 5.13 2.57
C LEU A 33 9.57 4.29 3.65
N TYR A 34 9.67 2.97 3.61
CA TYR A 34 9.07 2.12 4.64
C TYR A 34 9.50 2.56 6.07
N PRO A 35 8.60 2.66 7.06
CA PRO A 35 7.22 2.16 7.13
C PRO A 35 6.13 3.09 6.61
N LEU A 36 6.45 4.18 5.90
CA LEU A 36 5.48 4.91 5.12
C LEU A 36 4.93 3.99 4.02
N SER A 37 3.64 4.04 3.73
CA SER A 37 3.01 3.17 2.74
C SER A 37 2.63 3.96 1.50
N ASN A 38 3.24 3.61 0.37
CA ASN A 38 2.85 4.10 -0.95
C ASN A 38 2.04 3.01 -1.65
N ASN A 39 0.84 3.38 -2.14
CA ASN A 39 0.07 2.58 -3.07
C ASN A 39 0.18 3.23 -4.44
N TYR A 40 0.49 2.45 -5.45
CA TYR A 40 0.67 2.90 -6.83
C TYR A 40 -0.47 2.52 -7.76
N GLY A 41 -1.37 1.66 -7.27
CA GLY A 41 -2.60 1.29 -7.94
C GLY A 41 -3.51 0.52 -7.00
N GLN A 42 -4.82 0.57 -7.27
CA GLN A 42 -5.77 -0.18 -6.46
C GLN A 42 -7.08 -0.42 -7.22
N PHE A 43 -7.65 -1.59 -7.01
CA PHE A 43 -9.03 -1.89 -7.37
C PHE A 43 -9.93 -1.61 -6.17
N HIS A 44 -10.65 -0.51 -6.25
CA HIS A 44 -11.51 -0.06 -5.15
C HIS A 44 -12.96 -0.47 -5.38
N GLN A 45 -13.70 -0.70 -4.32
CA GLN A 45 -15.13 -1.01 -4.39
C GLN A 45 -15.98 0.25 -4.19
N LYS A 46 -17.29 0.15 -4.48
CA LYS A 46 -18.28 1.23 -4.23
C LYS A 46 -18.18 1.80 -2.81
N SER A 47 -17.90 0.94 -1.82
CA SER A 47 -17.76 1.30 -0.42
C SER A 47 -16.79 0.33 0.28
N GLY A 48 -16.23 0.72 1.41
CA GLY A 48 -15.29 -0.08 2.18
C GLY A 48 -13.86 0.00 1.68
N GLN A 49 -13.11 -1.06 1.88
CA GLN A 49 -11.69 -1.15 1.51
C GLN A 49 -11.52 -1.50 0.02
N PRO A 50 -10.39 -1.15 -0.60
CA PRO A 50 -10.00 -1.73 -1.89
C PRO A 50 -9.94 -3.25 -1.81
N VAL A 51 -10.21 -3.96 -2.90
CA VAL A 51 -10.08 -5.43 -2.92
C VAL A 51 -8.68 -5.90 -3.26
N PHE A 52 -7.98 -5.18 -4.12
CA PHE A 52 -6.57 -5.39 -4.43
C PHE A 52 -5.84 -4.05 -4.44
N MET A 53 -4.66 -4.01 -3.82
CA MET A 53 -3.81 -2.83 -3.75
C MET A 53 -2.39 -3.18 -4.16
N PHE A 54 -1.75 -2.32 -4.94
CA PHE A 54 -0.37 -2.43 -5.36
C PHE A 54 0.48 -1.50 -4.51
N LYS A 55 1.26 -2.08 -3.61
CA LYS A 55 1.96 -1.36 -2.56
C LYS A 55 3.47 -1.54 -2.61
N GLU A 56 4.16 -0.47 -2.35
CA GLU A 56 5.55 -0.57 -1.95
C GLU A 56 5.66 -1.10 -0.52
N ARG A 57 6.50 -2.09 -0.34
CA ARG A 57 6.85 -2.72 0.94
C ARG A 57 8.32 -2.50 1.25
N LYS A 58 8.76 -2.95 2.42
CA LYS A 58 10.16 -2.85 2.85
C LYS A 58 11.13 -3.38 1.79
N ASP A 59 10.78 -4.47 1.14
CA ASP A 59 11.64 -5.26 0.27
C ASP A 59 11.05 -5.58 -1.10
N SER A 60 9.93 -4.93 -1.47
CA SER A 60 9.23 -5.29 -2.71
C SER A 60 8.17 -4.28 -3.15
N TYR A 61 7.78 -4.39 -4.40
CA TYR A 61 6.48 -3.99 -4.90
C TYR A 61 5.56 -5.20 -4.86
N SER A 62 4.45 -5.11 -4.16
CA SER A 62 3.59 -6.25 -3.84
C SER A 62 2.13 -5.97 -4.14
N VAL A 63 1.37 -7.02 -4.43
CA VAL A 63 -0.10 -6.98 -4.40
C VAL A 63 -0.59 -7.41 -3.03
N VAL A 64 -1.62 -6.70 -2.54
CA VAL A 64 -2.31 -7.00 -1.30
C VAL A 64 -3.79 -7.19 -1.58
N LYS A 65 -4.31 -8.38 -1.30
CA LYS A 65 -5.74 -8.69 -1.33
C LYS A 65 -6.37 -8.43 0.04
N THR A 66 -7.54 -7.79 0.06
CA THR A 66 -8.26 -7.43 1.30
C THR A 66 -9.76 -7.74 1.20
N ILE A 67 -10.12 -8.85 0.55
CA ILE A 67 -11.51 -9.28 0.41
C ILE A 67 -11.92 -10.06 1.68
N GLY A 68 -12.97 -9.58 2.36
CA GLY A 68 -13.43 -10.17 3.62
C GLY A 68 -12.66 -9.64 4.85
N ASP A 69 -13.23 -9.85 6.03
CA ASP A 69 -12.74 -9.26 7.29
C ASP A 69 -11.44 -9.92 7.81
N HIS A 70 -11.10 -11.12 7.33
CA HIS A 70 -9.94 -11.90 7.77
C HIS A 70 -9.09 -12.46 6.63
N ASP A 71 -9.42 -12.14 5.39
CA ASP A 71 -8.74 -12.71 4.22
C ASP A 71 -7.72 -11.71 3.66
N TYR A 72 -6.62 -11.56 4.38
CA TYR A 72 -5.47 -10.78 3.96
C TYR A 72 -4.44 -11.71 3.30
N ASP A 73 -4.17 -11.48 2.03
CA ASP A 73 -3.11 -12.15 1.30
C ASP A 73 -2.19 -11.11 0.66
N GLU A 74 -0.89 -11.31 0.79
CA GLU A 74 0.13 -10.45 0.22
C GLU A 74 1.13 -11.27 -0.58
N ARG A 75 1.39 -10.83 -1.82
CA ARG A 75 2.36 -11.47 -2.72
C ARG A 75 3.32 -10.45 -3.30
N LYS A 76 4.60 -10.77 -3.22
CA LYS A 76 5.67 -10.02 -3.88
C LYS A 76 5.55 -10.17 -5.38
N LEU A 77 5.55 -9.05 -6.09
CA LEU A 77 5.53 -8.96 -7.56
C LEU A 77 6.92 -8.68 -8.10
N ILE A 78 7.61 -7.70 -7.51
CA ILE A 78 8.96 -7.28 -7.89
C ILE A 78 9.80 -7.17 -6.63
N ASP A 79 10.98 -7.77 -6.63
CA ASP A 79 11.94 -7.63 -5.53
C ASP A 79 12.51 -6.21 -5.49
N LYS A 80 12.85 -5.71 -4.31
CA LYS A 80 13.44 -4.39 -4.12
C LYS A 80 14.69 -4.16 -4.99
N ASN A 81 15.52 -5.19 -5.13
CA ASN A 81 16.77 -5.10 -5.87
C ASN A 81 16.54 -5.01 -7.38
N ASP A 82 15.34 -5.36 -7.84
CA ASP A 82 14.93 -5.34 -9.23
C ASP A 82 14.01 -4.17 -9.59
N MET A 83 13.61 -3.35 -8.62
CA MET A 83 12.61 -2.30 -8.84
C MET A 83 13.14 -1.10 -9.63
N ASN A 84 14.30 -0.56 -9.22
CA ASN A 84 14.76 0.75 -9.66
C ASN A 84 15.45 0.72 -11.02
N GLY A 85 15.39 1.84 -11.76
CA GLY A 85 16.14 2.07 -12.99
C GLY A 85 15.59 1.38 -14.23
N LYS A 86 14.40 0.76 -14.16
CA LYS A 86 13.80 0.07 -15.30
C LYS A 86 12.27 0.08 -15.29
N TRP A 87 11.67 -0.12 -16.43
CA TRP A 87 10.25 -0.30 -16.61
C TRP A 87 9.84 -1.72 -16.22
N HIS A 88 8.65 -1.84 -15.65
CA HIS A 88 7.99 -3.10 -15.34
C HIS A 88 6.60 -3.10 -15.94
N ASP A 89 6.33 -4.05 -16.80
CA ASP A 89 5.03 -4.24 -17.43
C ASP A 89 4.14 -5.10 -16.54
N ILE A 90 3.00 -4.55 -16.19
CA ILE A 90 2.00 -5.23 -15.37
C ILE A 90 0.80 -5.55 -16.25
N LEU A 91 0.46 -6.82 -16.34
CA LEU A 91 -0.76 -7.29 -16.99
C LEU A 91 -1.63 -8.00 -15.98
N ILE A 92 -2.92 -7.73 -16.01
CA ILE A 92 -3.90 -8.33 -15.11
C ILE A 92 -5.06 -8.89 -15.90
N ASN A 93 -5.46 -10.10 -15.54
CA ASN A 93 -6.73 -10.68 -15.94
C ASN A 93 -7.58 -10.95 -14.70
N ALA A 94 -8.77 -10.39 -14.63
CA ALA A 94 -9.64 -10.47 -13.48
C ALA A 94 -11.09 -10.75 -13.86
N LYS A 95 -11.73 -11.69 -13.17
CA LYS A 95 -13.19 -11.90 -13.20
C LYS A 95 -13.81 -11.38 -11.92
N TRP A 96 -14.61 -10.32 -12.04
CA TRP A 96 -15.25 -9.68 -10.89
C TRP A 96 -16.54 -10.39 -10.49
N THR A 97 -16.53 -11.03 -9.32
CA THR A 97 -17.68 -11.77 -8.78
C THR A 97 -17.61 -11.83 -7.25
N LYS A 98 -18.78 -12.04 -6.63
CA LYS A 98 -18.89 -12.36 -5.19
C LYS A 98 -18.85 -13.86 -4.92
N LYS A 99 -18.88 -14.68 -5.98
CA LYS A 99 -18.88 -16.15 -5.92
C LYS A 99 -17.44 -16.70 -5.98
N ASN A 100 -17.31 -17.99 -5.75
CA ASN A 100 -16.00 -18.68 -5.79
C ASN A 100 -15.47 -18.93 -7.22
N ASP A 101 -16.18 -18.52 -8.24
CA ASP A 101 -15.80 -18.65 -9.65
C ASP A 101 -14.99 -17.46 -10.18
N GLY A 102 -14.56 -16.56 -9.29
CA GLY A 102 -13.69 -15.43 -9.62
C GLY A 102 -12.23 -15.82 -9.69
N PHE A 103 -11.45 -14.95 -10.30
CA PHE A 103 -10.00 -15.04 -10.33
C PHE A 103 -9.37 -13.65 -10.47
N PHE A 104 -8.11 -13.56 -10.06
CA PHE A 104 -7.28 -12.39 -10.23
C PHE A 104 -5.85 -12.81 -10.50
N LYS A 105 -5.39 -12.64 -11.74
CA LYS A 105 -4.07 -13.06 -12.19
C LYS A 105 -3.22 -11.85 -12.53
N ILE A 106 -1.94 -11.90 -12.17
CA ILE A 106 -0.98 -10.83 -12.45
C ILE A 106 0.26 -11.42 -13.11
N TRP A 107 0.63 -10.85 -14.24
CA TRP A 107 1.93 -11.04 -14.87
C TRP A 107 2.77 -9.77 -14.68
N VAL A 108 4.04 -9.96 -14.44
CA VAL A 108 5.06 -8.91 -14.46
C VAL A 108 6.10 -9.30 -15.49
N ASN A 109 6.34 -8.45 -16.48
CA ASN A 109 7.29 -8.71 -17.56
C ASN A 109 7.05 -10.10 -18.22
N ASN A 110 5.79 -10.40 -18.51
CA ASN A 110 5.30 -11.68 -19.09
C ASN A 110 5.41 -12.92 -18.17
N GLU A 111 5.86 -12.78 -16.93
CA GLU A 111 5.94 -13.87 -15.97
C GLU A 111 4.78 -13.82 -14.98
N ILE A 112 4.05 -14.93 -14.77
CA ILE A 112 2.96 -14.97 -13.79
C ILE A 112 3.52 -14.88 -12.36
N LYS A 113 3.10 -13.86 -11.61
CA LYS A 113 3.52 -13.60 -10.23
C LYS A 113 2.42 -13.84 -9.20
N TYR A 114 1.16 -13.83 -9.64
CA TYR A 114 0.01 -14.04 -8.77
C TYR A 114 -1.12 -14.71 -9.54
N ASP A 115 -1.68 -15.79 -8.98
CA ASP A 115 -2.86 -16.49 -9.53
C ASP A 115 -3.80 -16.82 -8.37
N TYR A 116 -4.80 -15.97 -8.18
CA TYR A 116 -5.81 -16.12 -7.15
C TYR A 116 -7.12 -16.64 -7.76
N LYS A 117 -7.77 -17.58 -7.08
CA LYS A 117 -9.12 -18.07 -7.39
C LYS A 117 -10.02 -17.90 -6.17
N GLY A 118 -11.23 -17.44 -6.41
CA GLY A 118 -12.22 -17.18 -5.35
C GLY A 118 -12.96 -15.85 -5.55
N PRO A 119 -13.70 -15.36 -4.54
CA PRO A 119 -14.40 -14.09 -4.64
C PRO A 119 -13.42 -12.94 -4.87
N THR A 120 -13.69 -12.08 -5.84
CA THR A 120 -12.84 -10.94 -6.21
C THR A 120 -13.43 -9.61 -5.79
N LYS A 121 -14.64 -9.58 -5.28
CA LYS A 121 -15.29 -8.41 -4.69
C LYS A 121 -16.29 -8.81 -3.62
N SER A 122 -16.66 -7.87 -2.75
CA SER A 122 -17.74 -8.02 -1.76
C SER A 122 -18.88 -7.01 -1.96
N LYS A 123 -18.63 -5.91 -2.69
CA LYS A 123 -19.62 -4.85 -2.96
C LYS A 123 -20.17 -4.89 -4.39
N GLN A 124 -20.95 -3.88 -4.78
CA GLN A 124 -21.69 -3.88 -6.03
C GLN A 124 -20.77 -3.85 -7.26
N TYR A 125 -19.77 -2.95 -7.26
CA TYR A 125 -18.84 -2.78 -8.37
C TYR A 125 -17.43 -2.48 -7.87
N VAL A 126 -16.48 -2.69 -8.77
CA VAL A 126 -15.06 -2.38 -8.61
C VAL A 126 -14.67 -1.33 -9.64
N TYR A 127 -13.72 -0.48 -9.33
CA TYR A 127 -13.13 0.49 -10.26
C TYR A 127 -11.64 0.64 -9.99
N TYR A 128 -10.89 0.91 -11.05
CA TYR A 128 -9.45 1.03 -10.98
C TYR A 128 -9.04 2.45 -10.60
N LYS A 129 -7.98 2.57 -9.80
CA LYS A 129 -7.26 3.80 -9.53
C LYS A 129 -5.77 3.57 -9.66
N PHE A 130 -5.07 4.53 -10.20
CA PHE A 130 -3.61 4.52 -10.27
C PHE A 130 -3.01 5.88 -9.92
N GLY A 131 -1.72 5.91 -9.62
CA GLY A 131 -1.03 7.08 -9.10
C GLY A 131 -0.49 6.84 -7.69
N ILE A 132 -0.15 7.89 -6.96
CA ILE A 132 0.47 7.78 -5.65
C ILE A 132 -0.55 8.06 -4.55
N TYR A 133 -0.87 7.06 -3.75
CA TYR A 133 -1.61 7.20 -2.50
C TYR A 133 -0.71 6.88 -1.32
N ARG A 134 -0.23 7.92 -0.66
CA ARG A 134 0.68 7.83 0.49
C ARG A 134 -0.10 7.82 1.80
N THR A 135 0.22 6.87 2.68
CA THR A 135 -0.34 6.76 4.03
C THR A 135 0.74 6.45 5.07
N GLY A 136 0.40 6.62 6.35
CA GLY A 136 1.30 6.27 7.45
C GLY A 136 2.40 7.30 7.73
N ILE A 137 2.15 8.59 7.41
CA ILE A 137 3.11 9.68 7.66
C ILE A 137 3.51 9.74 9.13
N THR A 138 2.55 9.74 10.06
CA THR A 138 2.84 9.77 11.50
C THR A 138 3.66 8.56 11.96
N ARG A 139 3.42 7.37 11.36
CA ARG A 139 4.22 6.17 11.64
C ARG A 139 5.66 6.34 11.16
N TYR A 140 5.86 6.91 9.98
CA TYR A 140 7.19 7.20 9.45
C TYR A 140 7.92 8.22 10.32
N LEU A 141 7.26 9.32 10.71
CA LEU A 141 7.85 10.36 11.57
C LEU A 141 8.24 9.81 12.94
N ASN A 142 7.37 9.01 13.59
CA ASN A 142 7.70 8.33 14.84
C ASN A 142 8.90 7.39 14.68
N TYR A 143 8.94 6.64 13.59
CA TYR A 143 10.04 5.71 13.32
C TYR A 143 11.38 6.41 13.09
N LYS A 144 11.35 7.57 12.44
CA LYS A 144 12.56 8.37 12.19
C LYS A 144 13.03 9.16 13.42
N ASN A 145 12.16 9.33 14.43
CA ASN A 145 12.44 10.07 15.67
C ASN A 145 12.41 9.18 16.91
N LEU A 146 12.96 7.96 16.84
CA LEU A 146 12.92 7.02 17.97
C LEU A 146 13.56 7.58 19.24
N GLU A 147 14.65 8.33 19.14
CA GLU A 147 15.32 8.96 20.27
C GLU A 147 14.44 10.04 20.93
N GLY A 148 13.85 10.94 20.14
CA GLY A 148 12.92 11.95 20.65
C GLY A 148 11.67 11.35 21.27
N LEU A 149 11.17 10.28 20.68
CA LEU A 149 10.05 9.51 21.20
C LEU A 149 10.39 8.87 22.55
N GLU A 150 11.57 8.28 22.70
CA GLU A 150 12.03 7.69 23.96
C GLU A 150 12.16 8.75 25.07
N LYS A 151 12.74 9.91 24.75
CA LYS A 151 12.80 11.06 25.69
C LYS A 151 11.41 11.53 26.11
N CYS A 152 10.48 11.65 25.17
CA CYS A 152 9.09 12.03 25.45
C CYS A 152 8.37 11.03 26.36
N LEU A 153 8.50 9.75 26.07
CA LEU A 153 7.83 8.69 26.82
C LEU A 153 8.37 8.54 28.24
N ASN A 154 9.67 8.74 28.45
CA ASN A 154 10.29 8.70 29.77
C ASN A 154 9.87 9.88 30.65
N LYS A 155 9.65 11.07 30.05
CA LYS A 155 9.25 12.28 30.79
C LYS A 155 7.79 12.27 31.23
N ASN A 156 6.92 11.61 30.50
CA ASN A 156 5.46 11.70 30.66
C ASN A 156 4.85 10.53 31.44
N ASP A 157 5.62 9.77 32.25
CA ASP A 157 5.11 8.65 33.06
C ASP A 157 4.06 7.79 32.35
N TRP A 158 4.36 7.41 31.12
CA TRP A 158 3.43 6.65 30.31
C TRP A 158 3.17 5.28 30.94
N PRO A 159 1.91 4.92 31.22
CA PRO A 159 1.63 3.71 31.97
C PRO A 159 2.13 2.45 31.28
N GLY A 160 2.88 1.65 32.03
CA GLY A 160 3.25 0.23 31.90
C GLY A 160 3.62 -0.38 30.55
N ASN A 161 3.26 0.26 29.43
CA ASN A 161 3.41 -0.27 28.08
C ASN A 161 4.44 0.46 27.20
N THR A 162 5.19 1.42 27.76
CA THR A 162 6.13 2.24 26.98
C THR A 162 7.18 1.40 26.26
N LYS A 163 7.75 0.42 26.96
CA LYS A 163 8.69 -0.54 26.36
C LYS A 163 8.06 -1.34 25.22
N ARG A 164 6.80 -1.73 25.36
CA ARG A 164 6.08 -2.46 24.33
C ARG A 164 5.82 -1.59 23.10
N ILE A 165 5.41 -0.34 23.28
CA ILE A 165 5.19 0.62 22.19
C ILE A 165 6.49 0.89 21.44
N PHE A 166 7.59 1.10 22.17
CA PHE A 166 8.91 1.28 21.59
C PHE A 166 9.37 0.05 20.80
N TYR A 167 9.11 -1.16 21.33
CA TYR A 167 9.40 -2.41 20.63
C TYR A 167 8.55 -2.59 19.36
N ILE A 168 7.28 -2.24 19.43
CA ILE A 168 6.36 -2.25 18.27
C ILE A 168 6.80 -1.23 17.22
N LEU A 169 7.26 -0.05 17.63
CA LEU A 169 7.83 0.95 16.72
C LEU A 169 9.11 0.46 16.04
N LYS A 170 10.02 -0.16 16.80
CA LYS A 170 11.23 -0.79 16.25
C LYS A 170 10.88 -1.92 15.27
N SER A 171 9.86 -2.71 15.54
CA SER A 171 9.37 -3.76 14.63
C SER A 171 8.61 -3.21 13.43
N LYS A 172 8.36 -1.89 13.37
CA LYS A 172 7.64 -1.19 12.29
C LYS A 172 6.18 -1.65 12.09
N SER A 173 5.57 -2.27 13.11
CA SER A 173 4.23 -2.86 13.04
C SER A 173 3.13 -2.09 13.78
N ILE A 174 3.37 -0.84 14.15
CA ILE A 174 2.41 -0.04 14.91
C ILE A 174 1.15 0.28 14.10
N TYR A 175 -0.01 0.12 14.71
CA TYR A 175 -1.29 0.47 14.12
C TYR A 175 -1.43 2.00 13.92
N HIS A 176 -2.14 2.38 12.89
CA HIS A 176 -2.30 3.79 12.50
C HIS A 176 -2.84 4.68 13.63
N LYS A 177 -3.83 4.23 14.39
CA LYS A 177 -4.42 5.00 15.50
C LYS A 177 -3.41 5.29 16.60
N ASP A 178 -2.59 4.31 16.96
CA ASP A 178 -1.59 4.46 18.02
C ASP A 178 -0.43 5.35 17.54
N SER A 179 -0.09 5.27 16.26
CA SER A 179 0.91 6.14 15.64
C SER A 179 0.50 7.62 15.68
N ILE A 180 -0.77 7.94 15.45
CA ILE A 180 -1.30 9.31 15.54
C ILE A 180 -1.24 9.82 16.97
N LYS A 181 -1.66 9.02 17.94
CA LYS A 181 -1.61 9.39 19.37
C LYS A 181 -0.20 9.70 19.81
N LEU A 182 0.75 8.82 19.49
CA LEU A 182 2.16 9.00 19.82
C LEU A 182 2.75 10.26 19.18
N TYR A 183 2.47 10.48 17.90
CA TYR A 183 2.93 11.68 17.21
C TYR A 183 2.40 12.96 17.89
N ASN A 184 1.11 13.02 18.15
CA ASN A 184 0.49 14.21 18.78
C ASN A 184 1.04 14.50 20.18
N LEU A 185 1.41 13.45 20.93
CA LEU A 185 1.99 13.59 22.25
C LEU A 185 3.46 14.05 22.20
N CYS A 186 4.24 13.48 21.29
CA CYS A 186 5.70 13.55 21.32
C CYS A 186 6.33 14.43 20.24
N LYS A 187 5.54 15.03 19.34
CA LYS A 187 6.06 15.80 18.21
C LYS A 187 7.04 16.93 18.60
N ASP A 188 6.86 17.54 19.78
CA ASP A 188 7.71 18.62 20.29
C ASP A 188 9.12 18.14 20.71
N TYR A 189 9.33 16.83 20.79
CA TYR A 189 10.61 16.17 21.03
C TYR A 189 11.28 15.69 19.74
N TYR A 190 10.63 15.88 18.59
CA TYR A 190 11.11 15.37 17.31
C TYR A 190 12.02 16.37 16.62
N ASN A 191 13.08 15.86 16.05
CA ASN A 191 13.86 16.65 15.08
C ASN A 191 13.03 16.86 13.83
N PRO A 192 13.10 18.05 13.21
CA PRO A 192 12.49 18.28 11.92
C PRO A 192 12.98 17.27 10.88
N ILE A 193 12.05 16.66 10.15
CA ILE A 193 12.36 15.70 9.11
C ILE A 193 11.58 16.08 7.86
N GLU A 194 12.30 16.31 6.78
CA GLU A 194 11.69 16.40 5.46
C GLU A 194 11.36 14.99 4.96
N ILE A 195 10.10 14.77 4.58
CA ILE A 195 9.68 13.52 3.96
C ILE A 195 10.07 13.56 2.49
N PRO A 196 10.96 12.66 2.04
CA PRO A 196 11.42 12.67 0.65
C PRO A 196 10.25 12.59 -0.34
N LYS A 197 10.43 13.24 -1.47
CA LYS A 197 9.49 13.11 -2.59
C LYS A 197 9.52 11.68 -3.11
N THR A 198 8.37 11.19 -3.52
CA THR A 198 8.25 9.93 -4.26
C THR A 198 7.87 10.26 -5.69
N VAL A 199 8.65 9.78 -6.61
CA VAL A 199 8.40 9.89 -8.04
C VAL A 199 8.32 8.48 -8.61
N VAL A 200 7.28 8.24 -9.40
CA VAL A 200 7.14 7.05 -10.25
C VAL A 200 6.49 7.48 -11.55
N TYR A 201 6.79 6.78 -12.61
CA TYR A 201 6.20 7.05 -13.92
C TYR A 201 5.28 5.90 -14.28
N PHE A 202 4.18 6.23 -14.94
CA PHE A 202 3.24 5.27 -15.50
C PHE A 202 3.12 5.49 -16.99
N ASP A 203 3.00 4.41 -17.73
CA ASP A 203 2.73 4.42 -19.14
C ASP A 203 1.71 3.35 -19.50
N GLU A 204 1.06 3.51 -20.64
CA GLU A 204 0.11 2.55 -21.24
C GLU A 204 -0.98 2.03 -20.28
N VAL A 205 -1.51 2.91 -19.41
CA VAL A 205 -2.59 2.54 -18.49
C VAL A 205 -3.88 2.28 -19.30
N ARG A 206 -4.34 1.03 -19.34
CA ARG A 206 -5.50 0.56 -20.10
C ARG A 206 -6.45 -0.30 -19.25
#